data_c6394a3d722a96d55e3ea803c82c253a
#
_entry.id   c6394a3d722a96d55e3ea803c82c253a
#
_cell.length_a   1.000
_cell.length_b   1.000
_cell.length_c   1.000
_cell.angle_alpha   90.00
_cell.angle_beta   90.00
_cell.angle_gamma   90.00
#
_symmetry.space_group_name_H-M   'P 1'
#
loop_
_entity.id
_entity.type
_entity.pdbx_description
1 polymer ?
#
loop_
_entity_poly.entity_id
_entity_poly.type
_entity_poly.pdbx_seq_one_letter_code
_entity_poly.pdbx_strand_id
1 'polypeptide(L)'
;MLYPDVGNFIGFVTNVGSARLLLTARRAFKARTPFPLQSAAVPAAIPGVGWSDHWAFWQAGYPAMMVTDTAPFRYPWYHTAHDTPDKIDYERLAQVVDGLQAVVEAVAR
;
A
#
# COMPACT_ATOMS: atom_id res chain seq x y z
N MET A 1 -19.31 -3.79 1.03
CA MET A 1 -17.85 -3.65 0.81
C MET A 1 -17.45 -2.19 0.96
N LEU A 2 -16.40 -1.93 1.71
CA LEU A 2 -15.96 -0.55 1.98
C LEU A 2 -15.26 0.11 0.79
N TYR A 3 -14.75 -0.69 -0.15
CA TYR A 3 -13.96 -0.22 -1.29
C TYR A 3 -14.56 -0.70 -2.60
N PRO A 4 -14.37 0.06 -3.70
CA PRO A 4 -14.84 -0.37 -5.02
C PRO A 4 -14.12 -1.63 -5.50
N ASP A 5 -14.76 -2.40 -6.38
CA ASP A 5 -14.20 -3.63 -6.95
C ASP A 5 -13.12 -3.37 -7.98
N VAL A 6 -13.00 -2.13 -8.46
CA VAL A 6 -12.06 -1.74 -9.51
C VAL A 6 -10.74 -1.30 -8.89
N GLY A 7 -9.63 -1.76 -9.46
CA GLY A 7 -8.28 -1.38 -9.03
C GLY A 7 -7.93 0.06 -9.41
N ASN A 8 -8.64 1.03 -8.87
CA ASN A 8 -8.53 2.44 -9.24
C ASN A 8 -7.85 3.30 -8.17
N PHE A 9 -7.28 2.71 -7.14
CA PHE A 9 -6.48 3.41 -6.15
C PHE A 9 -5.48 2.46 -5.49
N ILE A 10 -4.46 3.05 -4.86
CA ILE A 10 -3.49 2.34 -4.02
C ILE A 10 -3.64 2.81 -2.58
N GLY A 11 -3.42 1.93 -1.63
CA GLY A 11 -3.48 2.24 -0.21
C GLY A 11 -2.11 2.18 0.44
N PHE A 12 -1.80 3.16 1.28
CA PHE A 12 -0.68 3.13 2.21
C PHE A 12 -1.23 2.96 3.62
N VAL A 13 -0.84 1.89 4.29
CA VAL A 13 -1.34 1.57 5.63
C VAL A 13 -0.17 1.40 6.58
N THR A 14 -0.24 2.10 7.70
CA THR A 14 0.76 1.97 8.77
C THR A 14 0.07 1.66 10.09
N ASN A 15 0.83 1.23 11.09
CA ASN A 15 0.40 1.33 12.47
C ASN A 15 0.55 2.79 12.96
N VAL A 16 0.02 3.09 14.13
CA VAL A 16 0.05 4.45 14.69
C VAL A 16 1.50 4.95 14.87
N GLY A 17 2.40 4.07 15.31
CA GLY A 17 3.82 4.41 15.51
C GLY A 17 4.59 4.75 14.25
N SER A 18 4.06 4.40 13.07
CA SER A 18 4.68 4.68 11.76
C SER A 18 4.04 5.86 11.03
N ALA A 19 3.25 6.68 11.70
CA ALA A 19 2.50 7.77 11.08
C ALA A 19 3.40 8.81 10.38
N ARG A 20 4.62 9.05 10.92
CA ARG A 20 5.57 9.98 10.31
C ARG A 20 6.08 9.45 8.97
N LEU A 21 6.38 8.16 8.89
CA LEU A 21 6.73 7.49 7.63
C LEU A 21 5.60 7.63 6.61
N LEU A 22 4.37 7.41 7.04
CA LEU A 22 3.18 7.54 6.19
C LEU A 22 3.08 8.94 5.59
N LEU A 23 3.29 9.98 6.39
CA LEU A 23 3.20 11.36 5.93
C LEU A 23 4.25 11.68 4.86
N THR A 24 5.49 11.25 5.06
CA THR A 24 6.57 11.42 4.10
C THR A 24 6.28 10.69 2.79
N ALA A 25 5.85 9.43 2.89
CA ALA A 25 5.51 8.61 1.73
C ALA A 25 4.36 9.19 0.92
N ARG A 26 3.30 9.62 1.60
CA ARG A 26 2.12 10.23 0.97
C ARG A 26 2.48 11.49 0.19
N ARG A 27 3.27 12.37 0.77
CA ARG A 27 3.70 13.61 0.10
C ARG A 27 4.52 13.32 -1.15
N ALA A 28 5.48 12.39 -1.06
CA ALA A 28 6.33 12.04 -2.17
C ALA A 28 5.53 11.39 -3.33
N PHE A 29 4.63 10.49 -3.00
CA PHE A 29 3.78 9.82 -4.00
C PHE A 29 2.89 10.84 -4.73
N LYS A 30 2.18 11.68 -3.98
CA LYS A 30 1.27 12.67 -4.57
C LYS A 30 1.97 13.74 -5.39
N ALA A 31 3.23 14.04 -5.09
CA ALA A 31 4.01 14.98 -5.88
C ALA A 31 4.49 14.40 -7.21
N ARG A 32 4.61 13.08 -7.31
CA ARG A 32 5.14 12.41 -8.51
C ARG A 32 4.08 11.94 -9.47
N THR A 33 2.94 11.43 -8.98
CA THR A 33 1.93 10.82 -9.81
C THR A 33 0.53 11.26 -9.42
N PRO A 34 -0.40 11.42 -10.41
CA PRO A 34 -1.80 11.71 -10.12
C PRO A 34 -2.60 10.47 -9.73
N PHE A 35 -1.99 9.28 -9.67
CA PHE A 35 -2.72 8.06 -9.34
C PHE A 35 -3.39 8.19 -7.98
N PRO A 36 -4.68 7.81 -7.84
CA PRO A 36 -5.40 7.96 -6.59
C PRO A 36 -4.75 7.18 -5.44
N LEU A 37 -4.52 7.88 -4.33
CA LEU A 37 -3.91 7.33 -3.13
C LEU A 37 -4.83 7.52 -1.94
N GLN A 38 -5.02 6.46 -1.18
CA GLN A 38 -5.64 6.51 0.14
C GLN A 38 -4.61 6.09 1.18
N SER A 39 -4.68 6.67 2.37
CA SER A 39 -3.71 6.38 3.42
C SER A 39 -4.37 6.40 4.80
N ALA A 40 -3.90 5.53 5.68
CA ALA A 40 -4.38 5.47 7.04
C ALA A 40 -3.31 4.92 7.98
N ALA A 41 -3.18 5.56 9.15
CA ALA A 41 -2.46 5.00 10.29
C ALA A 41 -3.51 4.42 11.23
N VAL A 42 -3.48 3.11 11.44
CA VAL A 42 -4.52 2.39 12.18
C VAL A 42 -3.92 1.46 13.23
N PRO A 43 -4.67 1.12 14.30
CA PRO A 43 -4.20 0.14 15.27
C PRO A 43 -3.89 -1.20 14.60
N ALA A 44 -2.75 -1.80 14.96
CA ALA A 44 -2.31 -3.06 14.37
C ALA A 44 -3.24 -4.24 14.67
N ALA A 45 -4.13 -4.10 15.66
CA ALA A 45 -5.11 -5.12 16.02
C ALA A 45 -6.25 -5.26 15.00
N ILE A 46 -6.41 -4.29 14.09
CA ILE A 46 -7.47 -4.36 13.07
C ILE A 46 -7.14 -5.48 12.08
N PRO A 47 -8.10 -6.41 11.82
CA PRO A 47 -7.86 -7.53 10.91
C PRO A 47 -7.41 -7.07 9.52
N GLY A 48 -6.38 -7.71 8.99
CA GLY A 48 -5.81 -7.41 7.68
C GLY A 48 -4.68 -6.39 7.69
N VAL A 49 -4.59 -5.55 8.70
CA VAL A 49 -3.56 -4.50 8.78
C VAL A 49 -2.16 -5.08 8.88
N GLY A 50 -1.99 -6.16 9.64
CA GLY A 50 -0.69 -6.81 9.84
C GLY A 50 -0.48 -8.09 9.03
N TRP A 51 -1.18 -8.31 7.92
CA TRP A 51 -1.16 -9.57 7.18
C TRP A 51 -0.03 -9.68 6.15
N SER A 52 1.08 -8.97 6.34
CA SER A 52 2.21 -9.03 5.42
C SER A 52 3.53 -8.76 6.18
N ASP A 53 4.61 -8.61 5.44
CA ASP A 53 5.97 -8.53 6.01
C ASP A 53 6.19 -7.32 6.92
N HIS A 54 5.43 -6.24 6.73
CA HIS A 54 5.52 -5.04 7.57
C HIS A 54 5.23 -5.35 9.05
N TRP A 55 4.42 -6.36 9.34
CA TRP A 55 4.12 -6.79 10.70
C TRP A 55 5.39 -7.18 11.49
N ALA A 56 6.30 -7.90 10.85
CA ALA A 56 7.56 -8.31 11.47
C ALA A 56 8.42 -7.11 11.87
N PHE A 57 8.45 -6.06 11.03
CA PHE A 57 9.17 -4.83 11.34
C PHE A 57 8.52 -4.08 12.51
N TRP A 58 7.21 -4.03 12.56
CA TRP A 58 6.51 -3.41 13.69
C TRP A 58 6.81 -4.14 15.00
N GLN A 59 6.85 -5.48 14.99
CA GLN A 59 7.17 -6.29 16.17
C GLN A 59 8.59 -6.02 16.68
N ALA A 60 9.52 -5.71 15.78
CA ALA A 60 10.90 -5.36 16.13
C ALA A 60 11.09 -3.89 16.51
N GLY A 61 10.03 -3.09 16.48
CA GLY A 61 10.07 -1.67 16.85
C GLY A 61 10.46 -0.73 15.72
N TYR A 62 10.46 -1.19 14.47
CA TYR A 62 10.80 -0.36 13.32
C TYR A 62 9.55 0.21 12.65
N PRO A 63 9.61 1.48 12.17
CA PRO A 63 8.56 2.00 11.32
C PRO A 63 8.46 1.21 10.02
N ALA A 64 7.25 0.88 9.61
CA ALA A 64 7.02 0.18 8.36
C ALA A 64 5.64 0.52 7.82
N MET A 65 5.48 0.36 6.50
CA MET A 65 4.27 0.70 5.80
C MET A 65 3.91 -0.42 4.82
N MET A 66 2.63 -0.75 4.75
CA MET A 66 2.10 -1.65 3.75
C MET A 66 1.58 -0.84 2.57
N VAL A 67 1.96 -1.24 1.36
CA VAL A 67 1.39 -0.73 0.12
C VAL A 67 0.44 -1.78 -0.42
N THR A 68 -0.81 -1.44 -0.64
CA THR A 68 -1.82 -2.44 -1.00
C THR A 68 -2.90 -1.85 -1.90
N ASP A 69 -3.44 -2.68 -2.75
CA ASP A 69 -4.67 -2.40 -3.48
C ASP A 69 -5.90 -2.95 -2.73
N THR A 70 -5.73 -3.38 -1.49
CA THR A 70 -6.73 -4.05 -0.65
C THR A 70 -7.16 -5.42 -1.17
N ALA A 71 -6.25 -6.15 -1.83
CA ALA A 71 -6.51 -7.45 -2.44
C ALA A 71 -7.23 -8.47 -1.53
N PRO A 72 -6.87 -8.61 -0.24
CA PRO A 72 -7.58 -9.56 0.63
C PRO A 72 -9.08 -9.33 0.73
N PHE A 73 -9.55 -8.11 0.43
CA PHE A 73 -10.95 -7.72 0.59
C PHE A 73 -11.68 -7.49 -0.73
N ARG A 74 -10.94 -7.37 -1.86
CA ARG A 74 -11.51 -6.97 -3.15
C ARG A 74 -11.18 -7.90 -4.30
N TYR A 75 -10.03 -8.57 -4.27
CA TYR A 75 -9.52 -9.35 -5.39
C TYR A 75 -9.87 -10.83 -5.20
N PRO A 76 -10.77 -11.41 -6.03
CA PRO A 76 -11.24 -12.78 -5.82
C PRO A 76 -10.16 -13.85 -6.06
N TRP A 77 -9.08 -13.51 -6.78
CA TRP A 77 -8.00 -14.45 -7.13
C TRP A 77 -6.85 -14.44 -6.14
N TYR A 78 -6.96 -13.66 -5.05
CA TYR A 78 -5.90 -13.47 -4.06
C TYR A 78 -5.44 -14.83 -3.49
N HIS A 79 -4.13 -15.10 -3.61
CA HIS A 79 -3.49 -16.35 -3.16
C HIS A 79 -4.10 -17.60 -3.80
N THR A 80 -4.57 -17.52 -5.05
CA THR A 80 -5.09 -18.65 -5.80
C THR A 80 -4.25 -18.90 -7.05
N ALA A 81 -4.43 -20.09 -7.67
CA ALA A 81 -3.77 -20.44 -8.93
C ALA A 81 -4.28 -19.58 -10.11
N HIS A 82 -5.41 -18.90 -9.96
CA HIS A 82 -5.98 -18.02 -10.98
C HIS A 82 -5.45 -16.60 -10.92
N ASP A 83 -4.57 -16.29 -9.96
CA ASP A 83 -3.88 -15.01 -9.87
C ASP A 83 -2.73 -14.99 -10.88
N THR A 84 -3.03 -14.56 -12.10
CA THR A 84 -2.12 -14.60 -13.25
C THR A 84 -1.79 -13.20 -13.76
N PRO A 85 -0.64 -13.00 -14.44
CA PRO A 85 -0.20 -11.66 -14.88
C PRO A 85 -1.15 -10.94 -15.83
N ASP A 86 -2.00 -11.65 -16.56
CA ASP A 86 -2.96 -11.07 -17.50
C ASP A 86 -4.05 -10.24 -16.80
N LYS A 87 -4.18 -10.35 -15.47
CA LYS A 87 -5.14 -9.58 -14.68
C LYS A 87 -4.63 -8.22 -14.25
N ILE A 88 -3.39 -7.87 -14.60
CA ILE A 88 -2.75 -6.61 -14.22
C ILE A 88 -3.06 -5.53 -15.26
N ASP A 89 -3.50 -4.35 -14.79
CA ASP A 89 -3.53 -3.13 -15.60
C ASP A 89 -2.12 -2.50 -15.58
N TYR A 90 -1.34 -2.77 -16.61
CA TYR A 90 0.07 -2.37 -16.66
C TYR A 90 0.28 -0.85 -16.72
N GLU A 91 -0.64 -0.09 -17.32
CA GLU A 91 -0.55 1.37 -17.32
C GLU A 91 -0.71 1.94 -15.91
N ARG A 92 -1.69 1.45 -15.17
CA ARG A 92 -1.90 1.86 -13.78
C ARG A 92 -0.75 1.39 -12.89
N LEU A 93 -0.27 0.18 -13.10
CA LEU A 93 0.90 -0.33 -12.39
C LEU A 93 2.12 0.58 -12.60
N ALA A 94 2.36 1.02 -13.83
CA ALA A 94 3.49 1.92 -14.12
C ALA A 94 3.38 3.24 -13.37
N GLN A 95 2.18 3.81 -13.25
CA GLN A 95 1.96 5.03 -12.46
C GLN A 95 2.24 4.81 -10.98
N VAL A 96 1.82 3.68 -10.44
CA VAL A 96 2.08 3.31 -9.03
C VAL A 96 3.58 3.14 -8.80
N VAL A 97 4.27 2.44 -9.69
CA VAL A 97 5.74 2.23 -9.57
C VAL A 97 6.48 3.56 -9.61
N ASP A 98 6.09 4.48 -10.49
CA ASP A 98 6.70 5.81 -10.55
C ASP A 98 6.51 6.58 -9.23
N GLY A 99 5.31 6.54 -8.67
CA GLY A 99 5.04 7.13 -7.35
C GLY A 99 5.83 6.48 -6.23
N LEU A 100 5.96 5.15 -6.25
CA LEU A 100 6.73 4.41 -5.24
C LEU A 100 8.23 4.69 -5.35
N GLN A 101 8.76 4.93 -6.55
CA GLN A 101 10.14 5.37 -6.70
C GLN A 101 10.38 6.69 -5.96
N ALA A 102 9.48 7.64 -6.09
CA ALA A 102 9.57 8.90 -5.35
C ALA A 102 9.52 8.68 -3.84
N VAL A 103 8.69 7.76 -3.37
CA VAL A 103 8.61 7.39 -1.95
C VAL A 103 9.94 6.86 -1.45
N VAL A 104 10.54 5.92 -2.16
CA VAL A 104 11.85 5.33 -1.78
C VAL A 104 12.91 6.42 -1.73
N GLU A 105 12.98 7.28 -2.72
CA GLU A 105 13.94 8.40 -2.76
C GLU A 105 13.77 9.34 -1.56
N ALA A 106 12.53 9.62 -1.17
CA ALA A 106 12.25 10.53 -0.04
C ALA A 106 12.56 9.88 1.32
N VAL A 107 12.27 8.58 1.48
CA VAL A 107 12.43 7.86 2.75
C VAL A 107 13.89 7.48 2.99
N ALA A 108 14.64 7.17 1.93
CA ALA A 108 16.03 6.70 2.02
C ALA A 108 17.06 7.81 2.25
N ARG A 109 16.64 9.05 2.32
CA ARG A 109 17.54 10.20 2.55
C ARG A 109 18.07 10.29 3.97
#